data_3e96059a9513545980a9370e83717e3d
#
_entry.id   3e96059a9513545980a9370e83717e3d
#
_cell.length_a   1.000
_cell.length_b   1.000
_cell.length_c   1.000
_cell.angle_alpha   90.00
_cell.angle_beta   90.00
_cell.angle_gamma   90.00
#
_symmetry.space_group_name_H-M   'P 1'
#
loop_
_entity.id
_entity.type
_entity.pdbx_description
1 polymer ?
#
loop_
_entity_poly.entity_id
_entity_poly.type
_entity_poly.pdbx_seq_one_letter_code
_entity_poly.pdbx_strand_id
1 'polypeptide(L)'
;MSHPESERSIERLIKLAGARDMPTPEGMERARQAAQESWSRMLAQSASLGRSRLKPMWGFAIAAGLAAVGVFVVTQRPAPAAPELVARIATLSGDARLLEGRTDILARAALPVHAGAMLSTNEGRVALTFGDSLSLRIDRGTRLRFESREQVTLLAGALYIDSGGINAVPALRIETPAGAVRHVGTQFQVHVTGSETIVRVREGRVLLTRAAGAPTDIAAGDELRVSGASMEWQRGLPSFGEDWEWSAGIAPALEIENRPLAEFITWMAREHGWQVRYAEEALQSRAFDIRLHGSLEQLDSAAMLERVALVTGVPLAARDGVLWVGAK
;
A
#
# COMPACT_ATOMS: atom_id res chain seq x y z
N MET A 1 -26.75 1.40 -12.67
CA MET A 1 -26.96 0.74 -14.00
C MET A 1 -26.48 1.73 -15.05
N SER A 2 -25.22 1.58 -15.47
CA SER A 2 -24.60 2.45 -16.48
C SER A 2 -24.92 1.88 -17.86
N HIS A 3 -25.43 2.72 -18.75
CA HIS A 3 -25.87 2.34 -20.09
C HIS A 3 -24.69 1.92 -20.98
N PRO A 4 -24.65 0.70 -21.52
CA PRO A 4 -23.59 0.25 -22.44
C PRO A 4 -23.62 0.95 -23.82
N GLU A 5 -24.61 1.77 -24.11
CA GLU A 5 -24.70 2.52 -25.37
C GLU A 5 -23.82 3.78 -25.41
N SER A 6 -23.56 4.40 -24.25
CA SER A 6 -22.73 5.61 -24.19
C SER A 6 -21.23 5.28 -24.41
N GLU A 7 -20.73 4.15 -23.95
CA GLU A 7 -19.35 3.72 -24.17
C GLU A 7 -19.06 3.42 -25.65
N ARG A 8 -19.99 2.74 -26.33
CA ARG A 8 -19.86 2.43 -27.77
C ARG A 8 -19.92 3.69 -28.64
N SER A 9 -20.62 4.72 -28.19
CA SER A 9 -20.70 6.01 -28.90
C SER A 9 -19.40 6.79 -28.76
N ILE A 10 -18.75 6.77 -27.60
CA ILE A 10 -17.47 7.43 -27.34
C ILE A 10 -16.35 6.73 -28.10
N GLU A 11 -16.33 5.40 -28.13
CA GLU A 11 -15.34 4.62 -28.86
C GLU A 11 -15.42 4.85 -30.39
N ARG A 12 -16.64 5.03 -30.93
CA ARG A 12 -16.86 5.42 -32.33
C ARG A 12 -16.37 6.82 -32.63
N LEU A 13 -16.58 7.78 -31.74
CA LEU A 13 -16.12 9.15 -31.92
C LEU A 13 -14.59 9.25 -31.86
N ILE A 14 -13.93 8.45 -31.00
CA ILE A 14 -12.46 8.39 -30.92
C ILE A 14 -11.87 7.75 -32.17
N LYS A 15 -12.51 6.71 -32.72
CA LYS A 15 -12.08 6.09 -34.00
C LYS A 15 -12.28 6.97 -35.21
N LEU A 16 -13.33 7.81 -35.22
CA LEU A 16 -13.58 8.80 -36.28
C LEU A 16 -12.67 10.01 -36.20
N ALA A 17 -12.13 10.34 -35.04
CA ALA A 17 -11.25 11.49 -34.83
C ALA A 17 -9.86 11.31 -35.44
N GLY A 18 -9.46 10.08 -35.82
CA GLY A 18 -8.17 9.78 -36.44
C GLY A 18 -6.96 10.36 -35.68
N ALA A 19 -5.79 9.84 -35.94
CA ALA A 19 -4.55 10.50 -35.46
C ALA A 19 -4.45 11.86 -36.13
N ARG A 20 -4.48 12.95 -35.35
CA ARG A 20 -4.21 14.29 -35.88
C ARG A 20 -2.77 14.34 -36.36
N ASP A 21 -2.61 14.61 -37.63
CA ASP A 21 -1.27 14.88 -38.19
C ASP A 21 -0.61 16.02 -37.40
N MET A 22 0.58 15.78 -36.92
CA MET A 22 1.38 16.86 -36.32
C MET A 22 1.60 17.94 -37.36
N PRO A 23 1.35 19.21 -37.03
CA PRO A 23 1.57 20.30 -37.98
C PRO A 23 3.02 20.29 -38.45
N THR A 24 3.23 20.48 -39.73
CA THR A 24 4.58 20.55 -40.31
C THR A 24 5.39 21.68 -39.66
N PRO A 25 6.72 21.56 -39.57
CA PRO A 25 7.58 22.62 -39.01
C PRO A 25 7.27 23.99 -39.59
N GLU A 26 6.98 24.04 -40.92
CA GLU A 26 6.58 25.26 -41.61
C GLU A 26 5.19 25.78 -41.21
N GLY A 27 4.28 24.90 -40.85
CA GLY A 27 2.96 25.24 -40.28
C GLY A 27 3.06 25.90 -38.91
N MET A 28 3.91 25.37 -38.04
CA MET A 28 4.20 25.94 -36.72
C MET A 28 4.89 27.31 -36.81
N GLU A 29 5.82 27.48 -37.73
CA GLU A 29 6.53 28.77 -37.94
C GLU A 29 5.57 29.86 -38.46
N ARG A 30 4.67 29.52 -39.40
CA ARG A 30 3.62 30.43 -39.88
C ARG A 30 2.65 30.83 -38.76
N ALA A 31 2.25 29.91 -37.91
CA ALA A 31 1.41 30.21 -36.76
C ALA A 31 2.12 31.13 -35.75
N ARG A 32 3.40 30.92 -35.53
CA ARG A 32 4.24 31.76 -34.65
C ARG A 32 4.40 33.17 -35.19
N GLN A 33 4.65 33.33 -36.50
CA GLN A 33 4.73 34.63 -37.16
C GLN A 33 3.40 35.38 -37.12
N ALA A 34 2.29 34.70 -37.41
CA ALA A 34 0.95 35.30 -37.34
C ALA A 34 0.57 35.76 -35.90
N ALA A 35 0.98 35.00 -34.88
CA ALA A 35 0.80 35.39 -33.48
C ALA A 35 1.67 36.64 -33.15
N GLN A 36 2.90 36.67 -33.61
CA GLN A 36 3.83 37.79 -33.39
C GLN A 36 3.39 39.07 -34.07
N GLU A 37 2.85 38.97 -35.30
CA GLU A 37 2.26 40.11 -36.00
C GLU A 37 0.96 40.61 -35.38
N SER A 38 0.13 39.74 -34.88
CA SER A 38 -1.10 40.16 -34.17
C SER A 38 -0.78 40.85 -32.84
N TRP A 39 0.28 40.39 -32.14
CA TRP A 39 0.77 41.04 -30.92
C TRP A 39 1.36 42.42 -31.19
N SER A 40 2.21 42.56 -32.24
CA SER A 40 2.79 43.84 -32.61
C SER A 40 1.77 44.87 -33.08
N ARG A 41 0.71 44.42 -33.78
CA ARG A 41 -0.46 45.29 -34.15
C ARG A 41 -1.23 45.77 -32.93
N MET A 42 -1.43 44.90 -31.92
CA MET A 42 -2.13 45.28 -30.71
C MET A 42 -1.33 46.30 -29.88
N LEU A 43 0.02 46.16 -29.83
CA LEU A 43 0.89 47.14 -29.18
C LEU A 43 0.96 48.46 -29.91
N ALA A 44 0.97 48.46 -31.27
CA ALA A 44 0.95 49.67 -32.08
C ALA A 44 -0.37 50.44 -31.98
N GLN A 45 -1.50 49.75 -31.87
CA GLN A 45 -2.80 50.36 -31.68
C GLN A 45 -2.95 51.04 -30.32
N SER A 46 -2.24 50.52 -29.29
CA SER A 46 -2.19 51.11 -27.95
C SER A 46 -1.37 52.40 -27.88
N ALA A 47 -0.42 52.58 -28.83
CA ALA A 47 0.47 53.75 -28.89
C ALA A 47 -0.14 54.96 -29.64
N SER A 48 -1.25 54.78 -30.36
CA SER A 48 -1.86 55.84 -31.19
C SER A 48 -3.02 56.62 -30.58
N LEU A 49 -3.43 56.29 -29.34
CA LEU A 49 -4.44 57.03 -28.61
C LEU A 49 -3.83 58.25 -27.91
N GLY A 50 -3.97 59.33 -28.56
CA GLY A 50 -3.69 60.71 -28.34
C GLY A 50 -3.32 61.23 -26.95
N ARG A 51 -2.28 62.06 -26.92
CA ARG A 51 -1.95 62.99 -25.83
C ARG A 51 -3.17 63.91 -25.54
N SER A 52 -4.07 63.51 -24.67
CA SER A 52 -4.98 64.42 -23.98
C SER A 52 -4.52 64.61 -22.55
N ARG A 53 -4.37 65.87 -22.15
CA ARG A 53 -3.99 66.33 -20.82
C ARG A 53 -5.08 65.90 -19.81
N LEU A 54 -4.94 64.75 -19.18
CA LEU A 54 -5.72 64.33 -18.03
C LEU A 54 -4.78 64.03 -16.85
N LYS A 55 -5.14 64.63 -15.72
CA LYS A 55 -4.45 64.56 -14.42
C LYS A 55 -4.19 63.13 -13.89
N PRO A 56 -3.34 62.91 -12.90
CA PRO A 56 -2.74 61.62 -12.52
C PRO A 56 -3.74 60.73 -11.77
N MET A 57 -4.73 60.20 -12.52
CA MET A 57 -5.58 59.08 -12.03
C MET A 57 -5.15 57.69 -12.56
N TRP A 58 -4.10 57.62 -13.38
CA TRP A 58 -3.68 56.38 -14.03
C TRP A 58 -2.85 55.46 -13.14
N GLY A 59 -2.30 55.96 -12.05
CA GLY A 59 -1.58 55.13 -11.08
C GLY A 59 -2.47 54.07 -10.41
N PHE A 60 -3.76 54.36 -10.21
CA PHE A 60 -4.69 53.44 -9.60
C PHE A 60 -5.16 52.32 -10.55
N ALA A 61 -5.25 52.59 -11.85
CA ALA A 61 -5.71 51.58 -12.84
C ALA A 61 -4.69 50.48 -13.08
N ILE A 62 -3.38 50.84 -13.10
CA ILE A 62 -2.28 49.82 -13.22
C ILE A 62 -2.14 49.03 -11.94
N ALA A 63 -2.24 49.66 -10.78
CA ALA A 63 -2.21 48.96 -9.50
C ALA A 63 -3.39 48.01 -9.32
N ALA A 64 -4.61 48.39 -9.76
CA ALA A 64 -5.80 47.55 -9.74
C ALA A 64 -5.68 46.38 -10.74
N GLY A 65 -5.10 46.60 -11.93
CA GLY A 65 -4.84 45.55 -12.92
C GLY A 65 -3.84 44.51 -12.42
N LEU A 66 -2.73 44.95 -11.82
CA LEU A 66 -1.73 44.06 -11.24
C LEU A 66 -2.28 43.33 -10.00
N ALA A 67 -3.09 43.98 -9.19
CA ALA A 67 -3.78 43.33 -8.07
C ALA A 67 -4.79 42.29 -8.56
N ALA A 68 -5.57 42.58 -9.61
CA ALA A 68 -6.49 41.61 -10.19
C ALA A 68 -5.80 40.42 -10.80
N VAL A 69 -4.67 40.61 -11.51
CA VAL A 69 -3.85 39.50 -12.03
C VAL A 69 -3.21 38.71 -10.88
N GLY A 70 -2.73 39.37 -9.84
CA GLY A 70 -2.20 38.72 -8.66
C GLY A 70 -3.25 37.87 -7.92
N VAL A 71 -4.46 38.38 -7.75
CA VAL A 71 -5.59 37.66 -7.15
C VAL A 71 -6.02 36.50 -8.07
N PHE A 72 -6.09 36.70 -9.38
CA PHE A 72 -6.43 35.66 -10.35
C PHE A 72 -5.40 34.51 -10.37
N VAL A 73 -4.11 34.82 -10.32
CA VAL A 73 -3.03 33.81 -10.23
C VAL A 73 -3.06 33.08 -8.89
N VAL A 74 -3.38 33.76 -7.80
CA VAL A 74 -3.50 33.13 -6.46
C VAL A 74 -4.75 32.23 -6.38
N THR A 75 -5.88 32.64 -7.01
CA THR A 75 -7.10 31.85 -7.02
C THR A 75 -7.07 30.68 -8.00
N GLN A 76 -6.15 30.70 -8.98
CA GLN A 76 -5.91 29.60 -9.91
C GLN A 76 -4.87 28.58 -9.42
N ARG A 77 -4.36 28.69 -8.18
CA ARG A 77 -3.60 27.59 -7.62
C ARG A 77 -4.53 26.38 -7.58
N PRO A 78 -4.19 25.30 -8.29
CA PRO A 78 -4.97 24.08 -8.20
C PRO A 78 -5.09 23.75 -6.72
N ALA A 79 -6.30 23.49 -6.25
CA ALA A 79 -6.50 23.00 -4.90
C ALA A 79 -5.53 21.83 -4.70
N PRO A 80 -4.80 21.76 -3.57
CA PRO A 80 -3.92 20.62 -3.33
C PRO A 80 -4.75 19.35 -3.56
N ALA A 81 -4.27 18.48 -4.45
CA ALA A 81 -4.95 17.22 -4.72
C ALA A 81 -5.20 16.53 -3.37
N ALA A 82 -6.40 16.00 -3.19
CA ALA A 82 -6.71 15.26 -1.97
C ALA A 82 -5.63 14.17 -1.79
N PRO A 83 -5.09 14.00 -0.57
CA PRO A 83 -4.04 13.05 -0.33
C PRO A 83 -4.50 11.64 -0.75
N GLU A 84 -3.64 10.91 -1.45
CA GLU A 84 -3.94 9.59 -1.98
C GLU A 84 -4.18 8.60 -0.84
N LEU A 85 -5.31 7.88 -0.85
CA LEU A 85 -5.59 6.78 0.06
C LEU A 85 -4.66 5.61 -0.28
N VAL A 86 -3.80 5.21 0.66
CA VAL A 86 -2.82 4.14 0.46
C VAL A 86 -3.11 2.89 1.28
N ALA A 87 -3.75 3.05 2.45
CA ALA A 87 -4.07 1.92 3.32
C ALA A 87 -5.31 2.20 4.17
N ARG A 88 -5.81 1.16 4.82
CA ARG A 88 -6.87 1.22 5.84
C ARG A 88 -6.50 0.34 7.02
N ILE A 89 -6.66 0.85 8.24
CA ILE A 89 -6.44 0.06 9.44
C ILE A 89 -7.53 -1.01 9.54
N ALA A 90 -7.13 -2.28 9.54
CA ALA A 90 -8.02 -3.42 9.68
C ALA A 90 -8.21 -3.79 11.16
N THR A 91 -7.10 -3.98 11.88
CA THR A 91 -7.11 -4.40 13.29
C THR A 91 -6.09 -3.61 14.08
N LEU A 92 -6.40 -3.34 15.35
CA LEU A 92 -5.54 -2.63 16.28
C LEU A 92 -5.56 -3.34 17.64
N SER A 93 -4.39 -3.48 18.25
CA SER A 93 -4.21 -3.92 19.63
C SER A 93 -3.28 -2.95 20.35
N GLY A 94 -3.74 -2.35 21.44
CA GLY A 94 -3.03 -1.29 22.15
C GLY A 94 -3.04 0.06 21.39
N ASP A 95 -2.10 0.94 21.73
CA ASP A 95 -2.08 2.32 21.24
C ASP A 95 -1.16 2.49 20.02
N ALA A 96 -1.68 3.18 19.03
CA ALA A 96 -0.92 3.65 17.86
C ALA A 96 -1.38 5.05 17.47
N ARG A 97 -0.50 5.83 16.86
CA ARG A 97 -0.76 7.20 16.42
C ARG A 97 -0.46 7.35 14.94
N LEU A 98 -1.34 8.06 14.25
CA LEU A 98 -1.20 8.41 12.84
C LEU A 98 -1.00 9.92 12.74
N LEU A 99 0.14 10.33 12.21
CA LEU A 99 0.47 11.73 11.92
C LEU A 99 0.22 11.99 10.43
N GLU A 100 -0.80 12.80 10.12
CA GLU A 100 -1.11 13.26 8.76
C GLU A 100 -0.90 14.78 8.65
N GLY A 101 0.14 15.19 7.93
CA GLY A 101 0.56 16.58 7.87
C GLY A 101 0.92 17.12 9.24
N ARG A 102 0.05 17.91 9.87
CA ARG A 102 0.22 18.49 11.22
C ARG A 102 -0.77 17.92 12.24
N THR A 103 -1.62 17.00 11.82
CA THR A 103 -2.67 16.40 12.65
C THR A 103 -2.20 15.06 13.19
N ASP A 104 -2.19 14.93 14.51
CA ASP A 104 -1.84 13.71 15.22
C ASP A 104 -3.13 13.02 15.70
N ILE A 105 -3.42 11.85 15.16
CA ILE A 105 -4.68 11.12 15.33
C ILE A 105 -4.41 9.83 16.09
N LEU A 106 -5.21 9.54 17.11
CA LEU A 106 -5.20 8.20 17.71
C LEU A 106 -5.76 7.19 16.69
N ALA A 107 -4.97 6.16 16.38
CA ALA A 107 -5.35 5.15 15.42
C ALA A 107 -6.56 4.32 15.92
N ARG A 108 -7.42 3.91 15.00
CA ARG A 108 -8.59 3.06 15.25
C ARG A 108 -8.90 2.22 14.02
N ALA A 109 -9.63 1.13 14.20
CA ALA A 109 -10.10 0.31 13.09
C ALA A 109 -10.89 1.14 12.06
N ALA A 110 -10.81 0.74 10.80
CA ALA A 110 -11.38 1.39 9.62
C ALA A 110 -10.84 2.81 9.30
N LEU A 111 -9.85 3.33 10.08
CA LEU A 111 -9.23 4.63 9.77
C LEU A 111 -8.50 4.55 8.43
N PRO A 112 -8.76 5.47 7.48
CA PRO A 112 -7.98 5.59 6.26
C PRO A 112 -6.58 6.13 6.57
N VAL A 113 -5.59 5.71 5.79
CA VAL A 113 -4.20 6.17 5.83
C VAL A 113 -3.84 6.70 4.46
N HIS A 114 -3.35 7.94 4.41
CA HIS A 114 -3.02 8.61 3.16
C HIS A 114 -1.51 8.70 2.93
N ALA A 115 -1.14 8.92 1.68
CA ALA A 115 0.26 9.19 1.31
C ALA A 115 0.80 10.40 2.09
N GLY A 116 2.05 10.30 2.56
CA GLY A 116 2.70 11.26 3.45
C GLY A 116 2.45 11.03 4.95
N ALA A 117 1.53 10.14 5.33
CA ALA A 117 1.26 9.83 6.72
C ALA A 117 2.40 9.05 7.38
N MET A 118 2.56 9.23 8.70
CA MET A 118 3.47 8.44 9.54
C MET A 118 2.67 7.73 10.63
N LEU A 119 2.78 6.41 10.68
CA LEU A 119 2.23 5.58 11.75
C LEU A 119 3.32 5.28 12.78
N SER A 120 3.00 5.49 14.05
CA SER A 120 3.87 5.17 15.18
C SER A 120 3.13 4.29 16.16
N THR A 121 3.72 3.15 16.50
CA THR A 121 3.26 2.25 17.55
C THR A 121 4.21 2.36 18.75
N ASN A 122 3.69 2.39 19.97
CA ASN A 122 4.48 2.21 21.19
C ASN A 122 4.33 0.74 21.64
N GLU A 123 3.38 0.50 22.54
CA GLU A 123 3.06 -0.87 23.00
C GLU A 123 2.00 -1.56 22.11
N GLY A 124 1.42 -0.84 21.18
CA GLY A 124 0.37 -1.34 20.30
C GLY A 124 0.91 -2.05 19.06
N ARG A 125 0.04 -2.79 18.39
CA ARG A 125 0.22 -3.41 17.08
C ARG A 125 -0.90 -3.02 16.15
N VAL A 126 -0.60 -2.92 14.87
CA VAL A 126 -1.58 -2.53 13.85
C VAL A 126 -1.51 -3.48 12.67
N ALA A 127 -2.67 -3.97 12.22
CA ALA A 127 -2.78 -4.57 10.90
C ALA A 127 -3.53 -3.62 9.97
N LEU A 128 -3.04 -3.50 8.74
CA LEU A 128 -3.69 -2.71 7.69
C LEU A 128 -3.83 -3.52 6.41
N THR A 129 -4.85 -3.16 5.64
CA THR A 129 -4.93 -3.49 4.22
C THR A 129 -4.28 -2.34 3.46
N PHE A 130 -3.21 -2.64 2.73
CA PHE A 130 -2.46 -1.70 1.92
C PHE A 130 -2.78 -1.92 0.44
N GLY A 131 -3.13 -0.83 -0.26
CA GLY A 131 -3.73 -0.96 -1.58
C GLY A 131 -5.00 -1.80 -1.52
N ASP A 132 -5.13 -2.76 -2.44
CA ASP A 132 -6.35 -3.56 -2.57
C ASP A 132 -6.27 -4.93 -1.86
N SER A 133 -5.06 -5.43 -1.53
CA SER A 133 -4.92 -6.82 -1.06
C SER A 133 -3.70 -7.15 -0.19
N LEU A 134 -2.72 -6.24 -0.03
CA LEU A 134 -1.57 -6.51 0.83
C LEU A 134 -1.96 -6.38 2.30
N SER A 135 -1.67 -7.40 3.09
CA SER A 135 -1.73 -7.32 4.55
C SER A 135 -0.39 -6.85 5.09
N LEU A 136 -0.37 -5.68 5.71
CA LEU A 136 0.77 -5.16 6.46
C LEU A 136 0.47 -5.27 7.96
N ARG A 137 1.40 -5.82 8.73
CA ARG A 137 1.32 -5.89 10.19
C ARG A 137 2.52 -5.20 10.80
N ILE A 138 2.25 -4.33 11.72
CA ILE A 138 3.20 -3.40 12.31
C ILE A 138 3.31 -3.74 13.79
N ASP A 139 4.54 -4.09 14.22
CA ASP A 139 4.81 -4.46 15.60
C ASP A 139 4.95 -3.23 16.51
N ARG A 140 5.14 -3.48 17.78
CA ARG A 140 5.43 -2.47 18.81
C ARG A 140 6.72 -1.70 18.48
N GLY A 141 6.80 -0.46 18.95
CA GLY A 141 7.99 0.38 18.77
C GLY A 141 8.31 0.74 17.33
N THR A 142 7.33 0.64 16.42
CA THR A 142 7.55 0.85 14.99
C THR A 142 7.21 2.26 14.56
N ARG A 143 8.03 2.82 13.65
CA ARG A 143 7.74 4.05 12.91
C ARG A 143 7.80 3.77 11.42
N LEU A 144 6.65 3.90 10.77
CA LEU A 144 6.45 3.61 9.35
C LEU A 144 5.85 4.83 8.66
N ARG A 145 6.49 5.30 7.57
CA ARG A 145 5.96 6.36 6.72
C ARG A 145 5.39 5.75 5.44
N PHE A 146 4.21 6.20 5.06
CA PHE A 146 3.54 5.81 3.82
C PHE A 146 3.85 6.86 2.75
N GLU A 147 4.67 6.52 1.76
CA GLU A 147 5.07 7.47 0.72
C GLU A 147 4.06 7.49 -0.44
N SER A 148 3.61 6.32 -0.88
CA SER A 148 2.63 6.13 -1.96
C SER A 148 1.98 4.75 -1.85
N ARG A 149 1.13 4.37 -2.81
CA ARG A 149 0.58 3.00 -2.93
C ARG A 149 1.61 1.92 -3.24
N GLU A 150 2.83 2.30 -3.55
CA GLU A 150 3.89 1.35 -3.95
C GLU A 150 5.10 1.42 -3.03
N GLN A 151 5.14 2.40 -2.10
CA GLN A 151 6.32 2.64 -1.30
C GLN A 151 5.99 3.03 0.14
N VAL A 152 6.73 2.41 1.07
CA VAL A 152 6.77 2.79 2.48
C VAL A 152 8.22 2.92 2.95
N THR A 153 8.45 3.70 3.99
CA THR A 153 9.76 3.84 4.65
C THR A 153 9.67 3.34 6.08
N LEU A 154 10.37 2.25 6.39
CA LEU A 154 10.50 1.72 7.74
C LEU A 154 11.67 2.40 8.43
N LEU A 155 11.37 3.29 9.37
CA LEU A 155 12.37 4.08 10.12
C LEU A 155 12.88 3.36 11.36
N ALA A 156 12.05 2.57 12.01
CA ALA A 156 12.38 1.77 13.19
C ALA A 156 11.28 0.72 13.43
N GLY A 157 11.62 -0.37 14.13
CA GLY A 157 10.69 -1.42 14.53
C GLY A 157 10.53 -2.50 13.48
N ALA A 158 9.38 -3.19 13.46
CA ALA A 158 9.16 -4.36 12.62
C ALA A 158 7.88 -4.24 11.78
N LEU A 159 7.99 -4.67 10.54
CA LEU A 159 6.94 -4.75 9.54
C LEU A 159 6.87 -6.18 8.98
N TYR A 160 5.71 -6.82 9.06
CA TYR A 160 5.42 -8.08 8.38
C TYR A 160 4.51 -7.81 7.20
N ILE A 161 4.76 -8.48 6.09
CA ILE A 161 4.02 -8.37 4.84
C ILE A 161 3.52 -9.74 4.41
N ASP A 162 2.23 -9.81 4.07
CA ASP A 162 1.61 -10.95 3.42
C ASP A 162 0.90 -10.50 2.15
N SER A 163 1.35 -11.01 1.01
CA SER A 163 0.76 -10.73 -0.31
C SER A 163 -0.39 -11.66 -0.68
N GLY A 164 -0.87 -12.51 0.22
CA GLY A 164 -1.97 -13.44 -0.03
C GLY A 164 -1.63 -14.57 -1.01
N GLY A 165 -0.35 -14.78 -1.34
CA GLY A 165 0.06 -15.78 -2.34
C GLY A 165 -0.25 -15.37 -3.79
N ILE A 166 -0.71 -14.16 -4.04
CA ILE A 166 -1.05 -13.65 -5.38
C ILE A 166 0.18 -13.00 -5.99
N ASN A 167 0.74 -13.59 -7.04
CA ASN A 167 1.91 -13.07 -7.76
C ASN A 167 1.63 -11.76 -8.54
N ALA A 168 0.37 -11.33 -8.63
CA ALA A 168 -0.06 -10.18 -9.42
C ALA A 168 -0.22 -8.87 -8.62
N VAL A 169 0.08 -8.87 -7.31
CA VAL A 169 0.02 -7.65 -6.51
C VAL A 169 1.23 -6.79 -6.83
N PRO A 170 1.07 -5.47 -7.08
CA PRO A 170 2.20 -4.57 -7.26
C PRO A 170 3.21 -4.73 -6.13
N ALA A 171 4.48 -4.90 -6.49
CA ALA A 171 5.54 -5.12 -5.51
C ALA A 171 5.72 -3.89 -4.63
N LEU A 172 5.35 -3.98 -3.35
CA LEU A 172 5.63 -2.94 -2.37
C LEU A 172 7.14 -2.77 -2.21
N ARG A 173 7.60 -1.53 -2.30
CA ARG A 173 8.96 -1.13 -2.01
C ARG A 173 9.05 -0.61 -0.57
N ILE A 174 9.92 -1.23 0.21
CA ILE A 174 10.17 -0.84 1.60
C ILE A 174 11.56 -0.23 1.67
N GLU A 175 11.64 1.06 1.92
CA GLU A 175 12.92 1.73 2.18
C GLU A 175 13.36 1.49 3.62
N THR A 176 14.63 1.15 3.78
CA THR A 176 15.28 0.88 5.07
C THR A 176 16.67 1.51 5.09
N PRO A 177 17.35 1.61 6.26
CA PRO A 177 18.74 2.05 6.32
C PRO A 177 19.72 1.20 5.50
N ALA A 178 19.42 -0.10 5.30
CA ALA A 178 20.27 -0.99 4.49
C ALA A 178 20.01 -0.90 2.98
N GLY A 179 18.90 -0.30 2.57
CA GLY A 179 18.46 -0.20 1.17
C GLY A 179 17.01 -0.55 0.98
N ALA A 180 16.61 -0.74 -0.26
CA ALA A 180 15.24 -1.03 -0.65
C ALA A 180 14.96 -2.52 -0.69
N VAL A 181 13.93 -2.94 0.02
CA VAL A 181 13.41 -4.31 0.05
C VAL A 181 12.20 -4.40 -0.88
N ARG A 182 12.19 -5.38 -1.79
CA ARG A 182 11.06 -5.68 -2.68
C ARG A 182 10.70 -7.15 -2.60
N HIS A 183 9.43 -7.47 -2.64
CA HIS A 183 8.93 -8.84 -2.57
C HIS A 183 8.38 -9.33 -3.92
N VAL A 184 8.34 -10.66 -4.07
CA VAL A 184 7.72 -11.35 -5.19
C VAL A 184 6.85 -12.50 -4.64
N GLY A 185 5.55 -12.23 -4.38
CA GLY A 185 4.59 -13.24 -3.91
C GLY A 185 4.99 -13.89 -2.58
N THR A 186 4.96 -13.15 -1.46
CA THR A 186 5.72 -13.53 -0.27
C THR A 186 4.99 -13.34 1.05
N GLN A 187 5.46 -14.09 2.07
CA GLN A 187 5.34 -13.74 3.49
C GLN A 187 6.74 -13.48 4.05
N PHE A 188 6.99 -12.29 4.58
CA PHE A 188 8.29 -11.92 5.13
C PHE A 188 8.15 -10.81 6.17
N GLN A 189 9.19 -10.62 6.96
CA GLN A 189 9.31 -9.48 7.86
C GLN A 189 10.60 -8.70 7.64
N VAL A 190 10.53 -7.41 7.91
CA VAL A 190 11.66 -6.49 7.93
C VAL A 190 11.70 -5.84 9.31
N HIS A 191 12.85 -5.88 9.95
CA HIS A 191 13.08 -5.26 11.24
C HIS A 191 14.22 -4.25 11.12
N VAL A 192 14.03 -3.06 11.68
CA VAL A 192 15.02 -1.96 11.70
C VAL A 192 15.30 -1.55 13.13
N THR A 193 16.57 -1.66 13.55
CA THR A 193 17.06 -1.20 14.85
C THR A 193 18.30 -0.34 14.64
N GLY A 194 18.15 0.98 14.79
CA GLY A 194 19.22 1.92 14.46
C GLY A 194 19.60 1.85 12.98
N SER A 195 20.84 1.48 12.69
CA SER A 195 21.36 1.27 11.32
C SER A 195 21.27 -0.17 10.84
N GLU A 196 20.87 -1.10 11.70
CA GLU A 196 20.72 -2.50 11.35
C GLU A 196 19.37 -2.75 10.70
N THR A 197 19.36 -3.56 9.64
CA THR A 197 18.15 -4.06 8.97
C THR A 197 18.23 -5.58 8.90
N ILE A 198 17.17 -6.24 9.36
CA ILE A 198 17.02 -7.68 9.28
C ILE A 198 15.86 -7.97 8.34
N VAL A 199 16.07 -8.82 7.35
CA VAL A 199 15.03 -9.32 6.45
C VAL A 199 14.93 -10.82 6.64
N ARG A 200 13.75 -11.32 7.02
CA ARG A 200 13.47 -12.75 7.21
C ARG A 200 12.32 -13.16 6.32
N VAL A 201 12.49 -14.23 5.54
CA VAL A 201 11.50 -14.70 4.56
C VAL A 201 10.87 -16.00 5.03
N ARG A 202 9.54 -16.03 5.14
CA ARG A 202 8.75 -17.22 5.48
C ARG A 202 8.32 -17.98 4.24
N GLU A 203 7.87 -17.27 3.21
CA GLU A 203 7.37 -17.82 1.95
C GLU A 203 7.79 -16.94 0.77
N GLY A 204 8.14 -17.55 -0.34
CA GLY A 204 8.50 -16.84 -1.57
C GLY A 204 9.93 -16.31 -1.56
N ARG A 205 10.12 -15.09 -2.06
CA ARG A 205 11.44 -14.50 -2.31
C ARG A 205 11.42 -12.98 -2.16
N VAL A 206 12.48 -12.42 -1.60
CA VAL A 206 12.64 -10.99 -1.38
C VAL A 206 13.97 -10.53 -1.95
N LEU A 207 13.99 -9.36 -2.59
CA LEU A 207 15.19 -8.72 -3.13
C LEU A 207 15.55 -7.51 -2.27
N LEU A 208 16.77 -7.49 -1.73
CA LEU A 208 17.35 -6.30 -1.10
C LEU A 208 18.29 -5.63 -2.09
N THR A 209 17.98 -4.37 -2.45
CA THR A 209 18.80 -3.52 -3.31
C THR A 209 19.47 -2.44 -2.47
N ARG A 210 20.78 -2.52 -2.33
CA ARG A 210 21.62 -1.53 -1.62
C ARG A 210 22.03 -0.40 -2.55
N ALA A 211 22.53 0.70 -2.00
CA ALA A 211 23.03 1.84 -2.79
C ALA A 211 24.19 1.44 -3.70
N ALA A 212 24.99 0.45 -3.31
CA ALA A 212 26.07 -0.11 -4.12
C ALA A 212 25.98 -1.63 -4.16
N GLY A 213 26.19 -2.21 -5.33
CA GLY A 213 26.20 -3.66 -5.55
C GLY A 213 24.97 -4.18 -6.29
N ALA A 214 25.00 -5.47 -6.61
CA ALA A 214 23.87 -6.18 -7.20
C ALA A 214 22.78 -6.43 -6.14
N PRO A 215 21.50 -6.56 -6.55
CA PRO A 215 20.43 -6.98 -5.65
C PRO A 215 20.75 -8.33 -5.00
N THR A 216 20.50 -8.42 -3.71
CA THR A 216 20.67 -9.65 -2.93
C THR A 216 19.35 -10.37 -2.82
N ASP A 217 19.31 -11.63 -3.22
CA ASP A 217 18.13 -12.50 -3.21
C ASP A 217 18.07 -13.25 -1.87
N ILE A 218 16.91 -13.17 -1.19
CA ILE A 218 16.65 -13.81 0.10
C ILE A 218 15.46 -14.75 -0.10
N ALA A 219 15.68 -16.04 0.05
CA ALA A 219 14.67 -17.07 -0.19
C ALA A 219 13.94 -17.47 1.10
N ALA A 220 12.84 -18.21 0.96
CA ALA A 220 12.12 -18.78 2.09
C ALA A 220 13.04 -19.62 3.00
N GLY A 221 12.94 -19.42 4.31
CA GLY A 221 13.80 -20.02 5.33
C GLY A 221 15.12 -19.29 5.55
N ASP A 222 15.39 -18.19 4.84
CA ASP A 222 16.59 -17.38 5.03
C ASP A 222 16.28 -16.09 5.82
N GLU A 223 17.27 -15.68 6.61
CA GLU A 223 17.39 -14.36 7.21
C GLU A 223 18.68 -13.71 6.75
N LEU A 224 18.59 -12.44 6.39
CA LEU A 224 19.75 -11.59 6.13
C LEU A 224 19.72 -10.40 7.09
N ARG A 225 20.81 -10.27 7.85
CA ARG A 225 21.11 -9.14 8.72
C ARG A 225 22.14 -8.23 8.05
N VAL A 226 21.85 -6.94 7.98
CA VAL A 226 22.72 -5.94 7.34
C VAL A 226 22.97 -4.81 8.32
N SER A 227 24.26 -4.55 8.61
CA SER A 227 24.70 -3.43 9.43
C SER A 227 25.88 -2.73 8.74
N GLY A 228 25.67 -1.54 8.21
CA GLY A 228 26.66 -0.84 7.39
C GLY A 228 27.10 -1.67 6.18
N ALA A 229 28.39 -2.07 6.15
CA ALA A 229 28.93 -2.94 5.09
C ALA A 229 28.77 -4.42 5.38
N SER A 230 28.53 -4.81 6.65
CA SER A 230 28.42 -6.21 7.07
C SER A 230 27.10 -6.82 6.60
N MET A 231 27.18 -8.09 6.19
CA MET A 231 26.04 -8.92 5.81
C MET A 231 26.20 -10.29 6.46
N GLU A 232 25.26 -10.66 7.32
CA GLU A 232 25.26 -11.94 8.03
C GLU A 232 24.02 -12.75 7.63
N TRP A 233 24.23 -14.02 7.29
CA TRP A 233 23.17 -14.92 6.88
C TRP A 233 22.88 -15.95 7.96
N GLN A 234 21.57 -16.18 8.20
CA GLN A 234 21.08 -17.35 8.89
C GLN A 234 20.13 -18.10 7.94
N ARG A 235 20.32 -19.42 7.78
CA ARG A 235 19.58 -20.22 6.82
C ARG A 235 18.85 -21.38 7.50
N GLY A 236 17.80 -21.88 6.85
CA GLY A 236 17.03 -23.02 7.36
C GLY A 236 16.15 -22.66 8.55
N LEU A 237 15.72 -21.41 8.66
CA LEU A 237 14.80 -20.98 9.70
C LEU A 237 13.42 -21.60 9.51
N PRO A 238 12.74 -21.99 10.60
CA PRO A 238 11.38 -22.50 10.51
C PRO A 238 10.40 -21.40 10.06
N SER A 239 9.36 -21.81 9.34
CA SER A 239 8.26 -20.91 8.94
C SER A 239 7.31 -20.57 10.09
N PHE A 240 7.51 -21.17 11.29
CA PHE A 240 6.63 -21.05 12.48
C PHE A 240 7.47 -20.73 13.72
N GLY A 241 6.80 -20.45 14.84
CA GLY A 241 7.43 -20.18 16.14
C GLY A 241 7.45 -18.70 16.53
N GLU A 242 8.11 -18.41 17.66
CA GLU A 242 8.07 -17.11 18.35
C GLU A 242 8.35 -15.90 17.47
N ASP A 243 9.27 -16.03 16.53
CA ASP A 243 9.65 -14.94 15.61
C ASP A 243 8.49 -14.46 14.72
N TRP A 244 7.46 -15.31 14.55
CA TRP A 244 6.30 -15.02 13.70
C TRP A 244 4.99 -14.82 14.47
N GLU A 245 4.92 -15.25 15.75
CA GLU A 245 3.69 -15.23 16.54
C GLU A 245 3.10 -13.83 16.70
N TRP A 246 3.94 -12.81 16.81
CA TRP A 246 3.47 -11.44 16.93
C TRP A 246 2.61 -11.01 15.73
N SER A 247 2.98 -11.47 14.53
CA SER A 247 2.25 -11.14 13.30
C SER A 247 0.93 -11.90 13.20
N ALA A 248 0.90 -13.17 13.62
CA ALA A 248 -0.32 -13.96 13.69
C ALA A 248 -1.31 -13.38 14.72
N GLY A 249 -0.80 -12.91 15.87
CA GLY A 249 -1.63 -12.33 16.95
C GLY A 249 -2.33 -11.01 16.59
N ILE A 250 -1.98 -10.36 15.47
CA ILE A 250 -2.65 -9.16 14.98
C ILE A 250 -3.28 -9.38 13.60
N ALA A 251 -3.33 -10.62 13.12
CA ALA A 251 -3.96 -10.95 11.86
C ALA A 251 -5.41 -10.47 11.81
N PRO A 252 -5.88 -9.90 10.69
CA PRO A 252 -7.29 -9.64 10.51
C PRO A 252 -8.08 -10.95 10.66
N ALA A 253 -9.14 -10.93 11.47
CA ALA A 253 -9.97 -12.10 11.67
C ALA A 253 -10.59 -12.59 10.35
N LEU A 254 -10.62 -13.91 10.18
CA LEU A 254 -11.32 -14.51 9.04
C LEU A 254 -12.83 -14.45 9.31
N GLU A 255 -13.58 -13.84 8.40
CA GLU A 255 -15.03 -14.02 8.37
C GLU A 255 -15.37 -15.46 7.97
N ILE A 256 -15.96 -16.22 8.92
CA ILE A 256 -16.24 -17.65 8.69
C ILE A 256 -17.69 -17.93 8.27
N GLU A 257 -18.57 -16.92 8.30
CA GLU A 257 -19.99 -17.13 8.00
C GLU A 257 -20.17 -17.75 6.60
N ASN A 258 -20.75 -18.94 6.56
CA ASN A 258 -20.93 -19.77 5.36
C ASN A 258 -19.64 -20.13 4.60
N ARG A 259 -18.47 -20.08 5.25
CA ARG A 259 -17.20 -20.48 4.66
C ARG A 259 -16.93 -21.96 4.86
N PRO A 260 -16.27 -22.64 3.90
CA PRO A 260 -15.83 -24.02 4.08
C PRO A 260 -14.79 -24.14 5.21
N LEU A 261 -14.83 -25.27 5.92
CA LEU A 261 -13.80 -25.63 6.90
C LEU A 261 -12.39 -25.62 6.26
N ALA A 262 -12.28 -26.04 5.00
CA ALA A 262 -11.01 -26.01 4.26
C ALA A 262 -10.38 -24.60 4.16
N GLU A 263 -11.20 -23.55 4.02
CA GLU A 263 -10.71 -22.16 4.00
C GLU A 263 -10.15 -21.73 5.36
N PHE A 264 -10.83 -22.09 6.46
CA PHE A 264 -10.34 -21.85 7.81
C PHE A 264 -9.01 -22.58 8.08
N ILE A 265 -8.91 -23.85 7.70
CA ILE A 265 -7.66 -24.64 7.84
C ILE A 265 -6.53 -23.99 7.07
N THR A 266 -6.79 -23.58 5.82
CA THR A 266 -5.78 -22.94 4.98
C THR A 266 -5.36 -21.60 5.54
N TRP A 267 -6.30 -20.79 6.02
CA TRP A 267 -6.02 -19.50 6.65
C TRP A 267 -5.19 -19.67 7.93
N MET A 268 -5.58 -20.57 8.83
CA MET A 268 -4.81 -20.84 10.05
C MET A 268 -3.39 -21.31 9.76
N ALA A 269 -3.24 -22.24 8.83
CA ALA A 269 -1.93 -22.75 8.44
C ALA A 269 -1.05 -21.63 7.86
N ARG A 270 -1.62 -20.76 7.01
CA ARG A 270 -0.91 -19.64 6.42
C ARG A 270 -0.48 -18.60 7.47
N GLU A 271 -1.38 -18.26 8.41
CA GLU A 271 -1.10 -17.27 9.45
C GLU A 271 0.03 -17.71 10.39
N HIS A 272 0.12 -18.98 10.68
CA HIS A 272 1.12 -19.54 11.59
C HIS A 272 2.33 -20.17 10.89
N GLY A 273 2.32 -20.27 9.56
CA GLY A 273 3.37 -20.93 8.78
C GLY A 273 3.40 -22.45 8.99
N TRP A 274 2.24 -23.05 9.31
CA TRP A 274 2.11 -24.49 9.53
C TRP A 274 1.87 -25.24 8.22
N GLN A 275 2.35 -26.48 8.19
CA GLN A 275 1.96 -27.45 7.16
C GLN A 275 0.64 -28.11 7.55
N VAL A 276 -0.27 -28.34 6.60
CA VAL A 276 -1.53 -29.05 6.86
C VAL A 276 -1.34 -30.53 6.59
N ARG A 277 -1.77 -31.37 7.52
CA ARG A 277 -1.83 -32.83 7.36
C ARG A 277 -3.20 -33.36 7.75
N TYR A 278 -3.83 -34.05 6.82
CA TYR A 278 -5.09 -34.74 7.04
C TYR A 278 -4.84 -36.19 7.46
N ALA A 279 -5.55 -36.67 8.45
CA ALA A 279 -5.47 -38.08 8.90
C ALA A 279 -5.97 -39.04 7.82
N GLU A 280 -6.94 -38.59 7.02
CA GLU A 280 -7.54 -39.35 5.92
C GLU A 280 -7.76 -38.43 4.72
N GLU A 281 -7.51 -38.94 3.49
CA GLU A 281 -7.72 -38.18 2.25
C GLU A 281 -9.19 -37.77 2.05
N ALA A 282 -10.12 -38.67 2.46
CA ALA A 282 -11.55 -38.38 2.43
C ALA A 282 -11.94 -37.16 3.26
N LEU A 283 -11.21 -36.87 4.35
CA LEU A 283 -11.48 -35.72 5.21
C LEU A 283 -11.08 -34.40 4.53
N GLN A 284 -10.01 -34.42 3.70
CA GLN A 284 -9.64 -33.26 2.90
C GLN A 284 -10.77 -32.82 1.97
N SER A 285 -11.38 -33.78 1.26
CA SER A 285 -12.52 -33.49 0.39
C SER A 285 -13.75 -33.01 1.20
N ARG A 286 -14.08 -33.67 2.31
CA ARG A 286 -15.20 -33.28 3.18
C ARG A 286 -15.03 -31.89 3.80
N ALA A 287 -13.82 -31.43 4.02
CA ALA A 287 -13.58 -30.09 4.58
C ALA A 287 -14.09 -28.96 3.68
N PHE A 288 -14.25 -29.18 2.37
CA PHE A 288 -14.87 -28.22 1.45
C PHE A 288 -16.40 -28.17 1.58
N ASP A 289 -17.04 -29.25 2.06
CA ASP A 289 -18.50 -29.36 2.20
C ASP A 289 -18.98 -28.87 3.57
N ILE A 290 -18.13 -28.96 4.60
CA ILE A 290 -18.46 -28.51 5.98
C ILE A 290 -18.46 -26.99 6.01
N ARG A 291 -19.63 -26.38 6.25
CA ARG A 291 -19.77 -24.93 6.37
C ARG A 291 -19.67 -24.49 7.80
N LEU A 292 -18.90 -23.41 8.01
CA LEU A 292 -18.75 -22.76 9.30
C LEU A 292 -19.76 -21.62 9.43
N HIS A 293 -20.25 -21.41 10.65
CA HIS A 293 -21.15 -20.32 10.98
C HIS A 293 -20.74 -19.67 12.30
N GLY A 294 -21.00 -18.37 12.44
CA GLY A 294 -20.72 -17.59 13.63
C GLY A 294 -19.51 -16.70 13.48
N SER A 295 -18.86 -16.33 14.60
CA SER A 295 -17.72 -15.43 14.65
C SER A 295 -16.57 -16.03 15.43
N LEU A 296 -15.34 -15.73 15.01
CA LEU A 296 -14.09 -16.07 15.69
C LEU A 296 -13.43 -14.84 16.31
N GLU A 297 -14.11 -13.70 16.30
CA GLU A 297 -13.59 -12.46 16.88
C GLU A 297 -13.24 -12.65 18.36
N GLN A 298 -12.14 -12.01 18.78
CA GLN A 298 -11.62 -12.02 20.15
C GLN A 298 -11.12 -13.39 20.67
N LEU A 299 -11.07 -14.42 19.84
CA LEU A 299 -10.45 -15.69 20.16
C LEU A 299 -8.98 -15.68 19.75
N ASP A 300 -8.12 -16.25 20.59
CA ASP A 300 -6.77 -16.61 20.18
C ASP A 300 -6.78 -17.86 19.27
N SER A 301 -5.64 -18.15 18.66
CA SER A 301 -5.54 -19.23 17.68
C SER A 301 -5.86 -20.61 18.27
N ALA A 302 -5.51 -20.86 19.54
CA ALA A 302 -5.82 -22.12 20.20
C ALA A 302 -7.32 -22.27 20.43
N ALA A 303 -7.97 -21.21 20.93
CA ALA A 303 -9.41 -21.15 21.13
C ALA A 303 -10.19 -21.25 19.82
N MET A 304 -9.67 -20.66 18.71
CA MET A 304 -10.26 -20.81 17.39
C MET A 304 -10.25 -22.27 16.92
N LEU A 305 -9.10 -22.96 17.03
CA LEU A 305 -8.99 -24.38 16.66
C LEU A 305 -9.93 -25.26 17.50
N GLU A 306 -9.98 -25.05 18.82
CA GLU A 306 -10.85 -25.78 19.71
C GLU A 306 -12.34 -25.55 19.36
N ARG A 307 -12.74 -24.29 19.16
CA ARG A 307 -14.11 -23.92 18.83
C ARG A 307 -14.56 -24.56 17.53
N VAL A 308 -13.73 -24.47 16.47
CA VAL A 308 -14.04 -25.03 15.16
C VAL A 308 -14.06 -26.56 15.22
N ALA A 309 -13.13 -27.19 15.94
CA ALA A 309 -13.13 -28.63 16.15
C ALA A 309 -14.42 -29.11 16.86
N LEU A 310 -14.86 -28.40 17.89
CA LEU A 310 -16.08 -28.73 18.64
C LEU A 310 -17.33 -28.64 17.75
N VAL A 311 -17.47 -27.58 16.97
CA VAL A 311 -18.67 -27.34 16.15
C VAL A 311 -18.75 -28.28 14.96
N THR A 312 -17.60 -28.58 14.34
CA THR A 312 -17.54 -29.43 13.13
C THR A 312 -17.45 -30.92 13.43
N GLY A 313 -17.06 -31.27 14.67
CA GLY A 313 -16.73 -32.66 15.03
C GLY A 313 -15.42 -33.16 14.39
N VAL A 314 -14.63 -32.27 13.77
CA VAL A 314 -13.34 -32.59 13.15
C VAL A 314 -12.22 -32.16 14.11
N PRO A 315 -11.45 -33.08 14.71
CA PRO A 315 -10.32 -32.72 15.56
C PRO A 315 -9.29 -31.87 14.80
N LEU A 316 -8.85 -30.78 15.43
CA LEU A 316 -7.81 -29.88 14.91
C LEU A 316 -6.75 -29.72 15.99
N ALA A 317 -5.48 -29.98 15.65
CA ALA A 317 -4.37 -29.83 16.58
C ALA A 317 -3.11 -29.30 15.88
N ALA A 318 -2.52 -28.25 16.44
CA ALA A 318 -1.26 -27.71 15.93
C ALA A 318 -0.09 -28.18 16.81
N ARG A 319 0.93 -28.82 16.23
CA ARG A 319 2.12 -29.30 16.92
C ARG A 319 3.30 -29.25 15.95
N ASP A 320 4.44 -28.75 16.41
CA ASP A 320 5.73 -28.77 15.69
C ASP A 320 5.64 -28.24 14.24
N GLY A 321 4.89 -27.15 14.04
CA GLY A 321 4.71 -26.55 12.72
C GLY A 321 3.76 -27.31 11.79
N VAL A 322 2.95 -28.21 12.33
CA VAL A 322 1.95 -28.97 11.56
C VAL A 322 0.56 -28.79 12.16
N LEU A 323 -0.39 -28.41 11.32
CA LEU A 323 -1.82 -28.45 11.65
C LEU A 323 -2.39 -29.80 11.22
N TRP A 324 -2.67 -30.65 12.22
CA TRP A 324 -3.28 -31.95 12.04
C TRP A 324 -4.81 -31.83 11.98
N VAL A 325 -5.40 -32.41 10.95
CA VAL A 325 -6.85 -32.40 10.71
C VAL A 325 -7.38 -33.82 10.78
N GLY A 326 -8.28 -34.09 11.75
CA GLY A 326 -8.86 -35.42 11.96
C GLY A 326 -8.03 -36.38 12.82
N ALA A 327 -6.85 -35.97 13.28
CA ALA A 327 -6.03 -36.73 14.20
C ALA A 327 -6.17 -36.18 15.64
N LYS A 328 -6.13 -37.08 16.64
CA LYS A 328 -6.10 -36.70 18.05
C LYS A 328 -4.68 -36.56 18.56
#